data_308e97c796f0d3a303082223f21beda4
#
_entry.id   308e97c796f0d3a303082223f21beda4
#
_cell.length_a   1.000
_cell.length_b   1.000
_cell.length_c   1.000
_cell.angle_alpha   90.00
_cell.angle_beta   90.00
_cell.angle_gamma   90.00
#
_symmetry.space_group_name_H-M   'P 1'
#
loop_
_entity.id
_entity.type
_entity.pdbx_description
1 polymer ?
#
loop_
_entity_poly.entity_id
_entity_poly.type
_entity_poly.pdbx_seq_one_letter_code
_entity_poly.pdbx_strand_id
1 'polypeptide(L)'
;FDADWLALREPFDTAARELSARLLPALQAQRPASGPWRVIDLGCGTGANLRWLAPHLGGPQEWLVVDRDAALLRRWAGQAGFQRLPGGVLQRDEADGPVKVLRHRADLAADLERLPWQSAHLVTASALLDLAGKAWLLRLAGLARASRTALLFALNVDGRHAWEPRDADDAFV
;
A
#
# COMPACT_ATOMS: atom_id res chain seq x y z
N PHE A 1 -8.67 6.70 -10.69
CA PHE A 1 -9.59 5.57 -10.40
C PHE A 1 -10.79 6.10 -9.64
N ASP A 2 -11.97 5.49 -9.87
CA ASP A 2 -13.16 5.81 -9.09
C ASP A 2 -13.12 5.14 -7.72
N ALA A 3 -13.58 5.84 -6.67
CA ALA A 3 -13.52 5.32 -5.29
C ALA A 3 -14.53 4.20 -5.04
N ASP A 4 -15.66 4.23 -5.72
CA ASP A 4 -16.71 3.23 -5.55
C ASP A 4 -16.29 1.92 -6.25
N TRP A 5 -15.58 2.04 -7.39
CA TRP A 5 -14.95 0.88 -8.04
C TRP A 5 -13.85 0.26 -7.17
N LEU A 6 -13.01 1.09 -6.50
CA LEU A 6 -12.00 0.59 -5.57
C LEU A 6 -12.65 -0.16 -4.38
N ALA A 7 -13.77 0.34 -3.86
CA ALA A 7 -14.50 -0.32 -2.79
C ALA A 7 -15.10 -1.66 -3.24
N LEU A 8 -15.61 -1.73 -4.48
CA LEU A 8 -16.19 -2.96 -5.03
C LEU A 8 -15.15 -4.08 -5.17
N ARG A 9 -13.92 -3.75 -5.60
CA ARG A 9 -12.85 -4.74 -5.80
C ARG A 9 -12.12 -5.13 -4.51
N GLU A 10 -12.18 -4.33 -3.45
CA GLU A 10 -11.38 -4.54 -2.23
C GLU A 10 -11.54 -5.94 -1.60
N PRO A 11 -12.74 -6.55 -1.52
CA PRO A 11 -12.87 -7.92 -1.00
C PRO A 11 -12.09 -8.96 -1.81
N PHE A 12 -12.08 -8.82 -3.14
CA PHE A 12 -11.34 -9.72 -4.04
C PHE A 12 -9.83 -9.52 -3.90
N ASP A 13 -9.37 -8.27 -3.82
CA ASP A 13 -7.97 -7.93 -3.58
C ASP A 13 -7.50 -8.45 -2.21
N THR A 14 -8.35 -8.38 -1.19
CA THR A 14 -8.06 -8.92 0.14
C THR A 14 -7.90 -10.43 0.10
N ALA A 15 -8.84 -11.14 -0.52
CA ALA A 15 -8.75 -12.59 -0.66
C ALA A 15 -7.49 -13.03 -1.43
N ALA A 16 -7.11 -12.29 -2.48
CA ALA A 16 -5.88 -12.57 -3.22
C ALA A 16 -4.62 -12.35 -2.37
N ARG A 17 -4.61 -11.33 -1.49
CA ARG A 17 -3.48 -11.05 -0.59
C ARG A 17 -3.28 -12.11 0.48
N GLU A 18 -4.35 -12.80 0.92
CA GLU A 18 -4.23 -13.89 1.90
C GLU A 18 -3.28 -15.00 1.42
N LEU A 19 -3.17 -15.22 0.12
CA LEU A 19 -2.19 -16.14 -0.46
C LEU A 19 -0.73 -15.71 -0.17
N SER A 20 -0.51 -14.42 0.07
CA SER A 20 0.80 -13.85 0.39
C SER A 20 1.09 -13.79 1.90
N ALA A 21 0.17 -14.22 2.75
CA ALA A 21 0.33 -14.20 4.21
C ALA A 21 1.58 -14.97 4.68
N ARG A 22 2.05 -15.96 3.91
CA ARG A 22 3.32 -16.67 4.13
C ARG A 22 4.56 -15.79 4.19
N LEU A 23 4.50 -14.56 3.63
CA LEU A 23 5.60 -13.59 3.67
C LEU A 23 5.62 -12.76 4.96
N LEU A 24 4.52 -12.72 5.71
CA LEU A 24 4.37 -11.89 6.91
C LEU A 24 5.41 -12.22 8.01
N PRO A 25 5.76 -13.50 8.30
CA PRO A 25 6.79 -13.78 9.29
C PRO A 25 8.16 -13.17 8.93
N ALA A 26 8.54 -13.23 7.65
CA ALA A 26 9.79 -12.62 7.18
C ALA A 26 9.75 -11.09 7.27
N LEU A 27 8.58 -10.48 7.02
CA LEU A 27 8.39 -9.06 7.18
C LEU A 27 8.44 -8.67 8.67
N GLN A 28 7.76 -9.40 9.55
CA GLN A 28 7.77 -9.15 10.99
C GLN A 28 9.18 -9.25 11.60
N ALA A 29 10.05 -10.10 11.05
CA ALA A 29 11.46 -10.18 11.45
C ALA A 29 12.24 -8.87 11.14
N GLN A 30 11.72 -7.99 10.28
CA GLN A 30 12.27 -6.66 9.99
C GLN A 30 11.70 -5.55 10.91
N ARG A 31 10.91 -5.94 11.91
CA ARG A 31 10.33 -4.98 12.84
C ARG A 31 11.43 -4.13 13.49
N PRO A 32 11.27 -2.80 13.60
CA PRO A 32 12.24 -1.97 14.32
C PRO A 32 12.34 -2.42 15.78
N ALA A 33 13.56 -2.44 16.32
CA ALA A 33 13.81 -2.84 17.70
C ALA A 33 13.12 -1.92 18.73
N SER A 34 12.80 -0.71 18.33
CA SER A 34 12.07 0.28 19.16
C SER A 34 11.29 1.25 18.29
N GLY A 35 10.22 1.82 18.84
CA GLY A 35 9.38 2.80 18.16
C GLY A 35 8.36 2.18 17.19
N PRO A 36 7.64 3.02 16.45
CA PRO A 36 6.62 2.57 15.52
C PRO A 36 7.22 2.01 14.21
N TRP A 37 6.48 1.13 13.55
CA TRP A 37 6.70 0.89 12.14
C TRP A 37 6.51 2.17 11.35
N ARG A 38 7.46 2.54 10.51
CA ARG A 38 7.32 3.64 9.55
C ARG A 38 7.15 3.04 8.17
N VAL A 39 5.96 3.23 7.61
CA VAL A 39 5.52 2.60 6.36
C VAL A 39 5.19 3.68 5.33
N ILE A 40 5.66 3.52 4.10
CA ILE A 40 5.21 4.32 2.96
C ILE A 40 4.34 3.43 2.08
N ASP A 41 3.10 3.86 1.80
CA ASP A 41 2.17 3.16 0.91
C ASP A 41 2.02 3.94 -0.39
N LEU A 42 2.56 3.41 -1.48
CA LEU A 42 2.62 4.05 -2.79
C LEU A 42 1.36 3.74 -3.60
N GLY A 43 0.69 4.78 -4.12
CA GLY A 43 -0.58 4.62 -4.84
C GLY A 43 -1.68 4.11 -3.92
N CYS A 44 -1.78 4.68 -2.71
CA CYS A 44 -2.59 4.17 -1.62
C CYS A 44 -4.11 4.13 -1.89
N GLY A 45 -4.60 4.86 -2.89
CA GLY A 45 -6.03 4.93 -3.20
C GLY A 45 -6.87 5.29 -1.97
N THR A 46 -7.88 4.46 -1.71
CA THR A 46 -8.76 4.58 -0.54
C THR A 46 -8.26 3.80 0.69
N GLY A 47 -7.06 3.22 0.67
CA GLY A 47 -6.44 2.60 1.83
C GLY A 47 -6.67 1.11 2.02
N ALA A 48 -7.11 0.38 1.00
CA ALA A 48 -7.32 -1.06 1.07
C ALA A 48 -6.05 -1.83 1.52
N ASN A 49 -4.88 -1.38 1.06
CA ASN A 49 -3.62 -2.00 1.44
C ASN A 49 -3.30 -1.81 2.93
N LEU A 50 -3.49 -0.60 3.47
CA LEU A 50 -3.32 -0.34 4.91
C LEU A 50 -4.31 -1.17 5.74
N ARG A 51 -5.59 -1.22 5.35
CA ARG A 51 -6.61 -1.98 6.09
C ARG A 51 -6.26 -3.46 6.22
N TRP A 52 -5.66 -4.03 5.17
CA TRP A 52 -5.19 -5.42 5.21
C TRP A 52 -3.87 -5.56 5.99
N LEU A 53 -2.87 -4.72 5.72
CA LEU A 53 -1.51 -4.94 6.21
C LEU A 53 -1.31 -4.49 7.67
N ALA A 54 -1.96 -3.40 8.11
CA ALA A 54 -1.72 -2.85 9.44
C ALA A 54 -2.02 -3.84 10.58
N PRO A 55 -3.11 -4.63 10.56
CA PRO A 55 -3.34 -5.66 11.58
C PRO A 55 -2.24 -6.73 11.62
N HIS A 56 -1.66 -7.06 10.47
CA HIS A 56 -0.59 -8.06 10.38
C HIS A 56 0.78 -7.55 10.85
N LEU A 57 1.04 -6.25 10.76
CA LEU A 57 2.27 -5.67 11.29
C LEU A 57 2.26 -5.60 12.82
N GLY A 58 1.11 -5.35 13.43
CA GLY A 58 0.95 -5.15 14.86
C GLY A 58 1.73 -3.97 15.42
N GLY A 59 1.46 -3.61 16.67
CA GLY A 59 2.12 -2.54 17.41
C GLY A 59 1.92 -1.14 16.83
N PRO A 60 2.59 -0.12 17.38
CA PRO A 60 2.47 1.25 16.91
C PRO A 60 2.98 1.41 15.49
N GLN A 61 2.25 2.19 14.66
CA GLN A 61 2.56 2.39 13.25
C GLN A 61 2.40 3.85 12.83
N GLU A 62 3.28 4.30 11.93
CA GLU A 62 3.22 5.60 11.26
C GLU A 62 3.27 5.37 9.76
N TRP A 63 2.19 5.72 9.08
CA TRP A 63 2.01 5.53 7.65
C TRP A 63 2.07 6.86 6.91
N LEU A 64 2.92 6.95 5.90
CA LEU A 64 2.84 7.96 4.86
C LEU A 64 2.14 7.36 3.66
N VAL A 65 0.87 7.72 3.46
CA VAL A 65 0.07 7.22 2.34
C VAL A 65 0.12 8.21 1.19
N VAL A 66 0.60 7.76 0.04
CA VAL A 66 0.93 8.61 -1.11
C VAL A 66 0.02 8.28 -2.27
N ASP A 67 -0.63 9.30 -2.81
CA ASP A 67 -1.41 9.20 -4.06
C ASP A 67 -1.40 10.54 -4.81
N ARG A 68 -1.52 10.50 -6.13
CA ARG A 68 -1.68 11.72 -6.94
C ARG A 68 -3.09 12.28 -6.88
N ASP A 69 -4.09 11.43 -6.59
CA ASP A 69 -5.50 11.80 -6.58
C ASP A 69 -5.91 12.37 -5.21
N ALA A 70 -6.08 13.69 -5.18
CA ALA A 70 -6.53 14.38 -3.97
C ALA A 70 -7.96 13.97 -3.55
N ALA A 71 -8.82 13.49 -4.46
CA ALA A 71 -10.17 13.05 -4.11
C ALA A 71 -10.11 11.73 -3.32
N LEU A 72 -9.27 10.78 -3.74
CA LEU A 72 -9.05 9.53 -3.00
C LEU A 72 -8.46 9.83 -1.62
N LEU A 73 -7.45 10.69 -1.52
CA LEU A 73 -6.85 11.09 -0.24
C LEU A 73 -7.84 11.76 0.71
N ARG A 74 -8.83 12.50 0.20
CA ARG A 74 -9.88 13.09 1.06
C ARG A 74 -10.80 12.04 1.69
N ARG A 75 -11.05 10.92 1.00
CA ARG A 75 -11.91 9.83 1.50
C ARG A 75 -11.37 9.20 2.80
N TRP A 76 -10.08 9.28 3.04
CA TRP A 76 -9.46 8.77 4.27
C TRP A 76 -10.00 9.41 5.56
N ALA A 77 -10.37 10.68 5.51
CA ALA A 77 -10.87 11.40 6.69
C ALA A 77 -12.24 10.90 7.17
N GLY A 78 -12.99 10.21 6.32
CA GLY A 78 -14.31 9.65 6.65
C GLY A 78 -14.28 8.15 6.95
N GLN A 79 -13.11 7.51 6.99
CA GLN A 79 -13.02 6.08 7.27
C GLN A 79 -13.30 5.78 8.74
N ALA A 80 -14.02 4.68 8.98
CA ALA A 80 -14.41 4.26 10.32
C ALA A 80 -13.19 4.06 11.23
N GLY A 81 -13.30 4.54 12.48
CA GLY A 81 -12.29 4.40 13.50
C GLY A 81 -11.15 5.42 13.46
N PHE A 82 -11.01 6.21 12.38
CA PHE A 82 -10.00 7.26 12.32
C PHE A 82 -10.49 8.57 12.95
N GLN A 83 -9.69 9.12 13.85
CA GLN A 83 -9.84 10.45 14.42
C GLN A 83 -8.82 11.39 13.79
N ARG A 84 -9.20 12.64 13.57
CA ARG A 84 -8.28 13.66 13.05
C ARG A 84 -7.52 14.33 14.20
N LEU A 85 -6.21 14.27 14.13
CA LEU A 85 -5.30 14.99 15.02
C LEU A 85 -4.82 16.31 14.40
N PRO A 86 -4.21 17.22 15.20
CA PRO A 86 -3.52 18.41 14.70
C PRO A 86 -2.51 18.05 13.60
N GLY A 87 -2.28 18.98 12.65
CA GLY A 87 -1.39 18.72 11.52
C GLY A 87 -1.98 17.81 10.43
N GLY A 88 -3.27 17.45 10.52
CA GLY A 88 -3.95 16.66 9.48
C GLY A 88 -3.66 15.16 9.53
N VAL A 89 -2.98 14.70 10.56
CA VAL A 89 -2.74 13.27 10.85
C VAL A 89 -4.08 12.62 11.21
N LEU A 90 -4.29 11.42 10.71
CA LEU A 90 -5.40 10.56 11.14
C LEU A 90 -4.82 9.51 12.09
N GLN A 91 -5.55 9.18 13.15
CA GLN A 91 -5.16 8.13 14.10
C GLN A 91 -6.32 7.18 14.33
N ARG A 92 -6.01 5.90 14.37
CA ARG A 92 -6.90 4.84 14.83
C ARG A 92 -6.17 4.05 15.91
N ASP A 93 -6.84 3.83 17.02
CA ASP A 93 -6.30 3.01 18.11
C ASP A 93 -6.63 1.54 17.85
N GLU A 94 -5.61 0.72 17.88
CA GLU A 94 -5.67 -0.74 17.73
C GLU A 94 -5.23 -1.38 19.05
N ALA A 95 -5.54 -2.67 19.24
CA ALA A 95 -5.18 -3.40 20.47
C ALA A 95 -3.68 -3.35 20.79
N ASP A 96 -2.85 -3.38 19.73
CA ASP A 96 -1.39 -3.43 19.87
C ASP A 96 -0.72 -2.05 19.77
N GLY A 97 -1.48 -0.98 19.66
CA GLY A 97 -0.98 0.39 19.60
C GLY A 97 -1.59 1.23 18.47
N PRO A 98 -1.33 2.54 18.46
CA PRO A 98 -1.96 3.44 17.51
C PRO A 98 -1.41 3.27 16.08
N VAL A 99 -2.32 3.37 15.11
CA VAL A 99 -2.00 3.50 13.69
C VAL A 99 -2.22 4.95 13.27
N LYS A 100 -1.13 5.67 13.00
CA LYS A 100 -1.15 7.06 12.53
C LYS A 100 -0.94 7.12 11.04
N VAL A 101 -1.70 7.98 10.36
CA VAL A 101 -1.67 8.12 8.90
C VAL A 101 -1.50 9.58 8.51
N LEU A 102 -0.42 9.87 7.79
CA LEU A 102 -0.19 11.13 7.12
C LEU A 102 -0.45 10.96 5.62
N ARG A 103 -1.35 11.76 5.08
CA ARG A 103 -1.69 11.72 3.65
C ARG A 103 -0.79 12.69 2.89
N HIS A 104 -0.18 12.21 1.83
CA HIS A 104 0.72 12.98 0.99
C HIS A 104 0.31 12.91 -0.47
N ARG A 105 0.01 14.08 -1.07
CA ARG A 105 -0.27 14.14 -2.49
C ARG A 105 1.04 14.28 -3.25
N ALA A 106 1.37 13.31 -4.09
CA ALA A 106 2.56 13.35 -4.95
C ALA A 106 2.33 12.56 -6.24
N ASP A 107 3.03 12.96 -7.29
CA ASP A 107 3.15 12.17 -8.51
C ASP A 107 4.38 11.25 -8.40
N LEU A 108 4.13 9.97 -8.23
CA LEU A 108 5.20 8.97 -8.08
C LEU A 108 6.12 8.86 -9.31
N ALA A 109 5.72 9.34 -10.47
CA ALA A 109 6.60 9.43 -11.63
C ALA A 109 7.69 10.49 -11.45
N ALA A 110 7.37 11.60 -10.78
CA ALA A 110 8.27 12.75 -10.60
C ALA A 110 8.86 12.86 -9.18
N ASP A 111 8.13 12.44 -8.16
CA ASP A 111 8.44 12.76 -6.76
C ASP A 111 8.95 11.56 -5.95
N LEU A 112 9.19 10.41 -6.57
CA LEU A 112 9.56 9.16 -5.87
C LEU A 112 10.78 9.34 -4.95
N GLU A 113 11.81 10.06 -5.40
CA GLU A 113 13.05 10.31 -4.65
C GLU A 113 12.86 11.28 -3.48
N ARG A 114 11.79 12.09 -3.49
CA ARG A 114 11.51 13.08 -2.46
C ARG A 114 10.83 12.49 -1.23
N LEU A 115 10.37 11.24 -1.34
CA LEU A 115 9.77 10.54 -0.21
C LEU A 115 10.84 10.24 0.87
N PRO A 116 10.45 10.11 2.15
CA PRO A 116 11.38 10.00 3.27
C PRO A 116 11.93 8.55 3.41
N TRP A 117 12.61 8.05 2.38
CA TRP A 117 13.15 6.69 2.30
C TRP A 117 14.02 6.31 3.49
N GLN A 118 14.88 7.24 3.95
CA GLN A 118 15.85 6.98 5.02
C GLN A 118 15.19 6.72 6.38
N SER A 119 13.97 7.16 6.58
CA SER A 119 13.23 6.93 7.81
C SER A 119 12.22 5.78 7.70
N ALA A 120 11.98 5.26 6.50
CA ALA A 120 11.02 4.19 6.26
C ALA A 120 11.63 2.82 6.58
N HIS A 121 10.87 1.98 7.29
CA HIS A 121 11.22 0.58 7.50
C HIS A 121 10.64 -0.31 6.40
N LEU A 122 9.48 0.10 5.86
CA LEU A 122 8.76 -0.63 4.82
C LEU A 122 8.21 0.34 3.78
N VAL A 123 8.36 -0.01 2.51
CA VAL A 123 7.60 0.58 1.40
C VAL A 123 6.72 -0.49 0.79
N THR A 124 5.45 -0.17 0.63
CA THR A 124 4.45 -1.10 0.12
C THR A 124 3.63 -0.46 -1.00
N ALA A 125 3.05 -1.27 -1.84
CA ALA A 125 2.07 -0.87 -2.84
C ALA A 125 1.17 -2.07 -3.18
N SER A 126 -0.04 -1.77 -3.62
CA SER A 126 -0.97 -2.76 -4.14
C SER A 126 -1.52 -2.32 -5.48
N ALA A 127 -1.53 -3.22 -6.48
CA ALA A 127 -2.01 -2.97 -7.84
C ALA A 127 -1.43 -1.68 -8.46
N LEU A 128 -0.11 -1.49 -8.31
CA LEU A 128 0.63 -0.34 -8.83
C LEU A 128 1.72 -0.74 -9.82
N LEU A 129 2.38 -1.89 -9.61
CA LEU A 129 3.58 -2.24 -10.37
C LEU A 129 3.28 -2.59 -11.84
N ASP A 130 2.08 -3.03 -12.14
CA ASP A 130 1.56 -3.26 -13.49
C ASP A 130 1.43 -1.96 -14.32
N LEU A 131 1.32 -0.81 -13.63
CA LEU A 131 1.28 0.51 -14.25
C LEU A 131 2.68 1.13 -14.39
N ALA A 132 3.71 0.50 -13.81
CA ALA A 132 5.05 1.06 -13.71
C ALA A 132 5.96 0.54 -14.85
N GLY A 133 6.62 1.46 -15.54
CA GLY A 133 7.64 1.09 -16.52
C GLY A 133 8.97 0.64 -15.87
N LYS A 134 9.78 -0.09 -16.64
CA LYS A 134 11.09 -0.62 -16.20
C LYS A 134 11.99 0.44 -15.54
N ALA A 135 12.07 1.63 -16.12
CA ALA A 135 12.92 2.71 -15.57
C ALA A 135 12.49 3.13 -14.17
N TRP A 136 11.17 3.22 -13.92
CA TRP A 136 10.62 3.53 -12.62
C TRP A 136 10.89 2.43 -11.59
N LEU A 137 10.74 1.16 -11.98
CA LEU A 137 11.07 0.01 -11.12
C LEU A 137 12.53 -0.02 -10.71
N LEU A 138 13.45 0.32 -11.62
CA LEU A 138 14.88 0.42 -11.31
C LEU A 138 15.19 1.55 -10.33
N ARG A 139 14.53 2.71 -10.47
CA ARG A 139 14.63 3.82 -9.51
C ARG A 139 14.15 3.39 -8.12
N LEU A 140 12.97 2.78 -8.04
CA LEU A 140 12.40 2.25 -6.81
C LEU A 140 13.36 1.28 -6.10
N ALA A 141 13.87 0.30 -6.84
CA ALA A 141 14.81 -0.69 -6.31
C ALA A 141 16.13 -0.05 -5.84
N GLY A 142 16.63 0.96 -6.57
CA GLY A 142 17.81 1.74 -6.19
C GLY A 142 17.64 2.48 -4.87
N LEU A 143 16.49 3.14 -4.70
CA LEU A 143 16.13 3.87 -3.48
C LEU A 143 16.00 2.94 -2.28
N ALA A 144 15.26 1.84 -2.43
CA ALA A 144 15.10 0.84 -1.37
C ALA A 144 16.43 0.25 -0.92
N ARG A 145 17.33 -0.07 -1.88
CA ARG A 145 18.67 -0.57 -1.58
C ARG A 145 19.52 0.46 -0.83
N ALA A 146 19.50 1.72 -1.28
CA ALA A 146 20.28 2.79 -0.66
C ALA A 146 19.83 3.11 0.76
N SER A 147 18.52 3.04 1.03
CA SER A 147 17.92 3.29 2.35
C SER A 147 17.83 2.02 3.23
N ARG A 148 18.12 0.84 2.69
CA ARG A 148 17.92 -0.46 3.35
C ARG A 148 16.47 -0.68 3.80
N THR A 149 15.52 -0.19 3.02
CA THR A 149 14.09 -0.28 3.30
C THR A 149 13.54 -1.59 2.74
N ALA A 150 12.75 -2.30 3.52
CA ALA A 150 12.03 -3.48 3.04
C ALA A 150 10.96 -3.09 2.01
N LEU A 151 10.73 -3.95 1.03
CA LEU A 151 9.68 -3.78 0.02
C LEU A 151 8.67 -4.94 0.13
N LEU A 152 7.38 -4.60 0.15
CA LEU A 152 6.29 -5.57 0.05
C LEU A 152 5.27 -5.06 -0.97
N PHE A 153 5.13 -5.77 -2.07
CA PHE A 153 4.18 -5.40 -3.12
C PHE A 153 3.16 -6.51 -3.36
N ALA A 154 1.90 -6.13 -3.48
CA ALA A 154 0.82 -7.01 -3.87
C ALA A 154 0.41 -6.69 -5.32
N LEU A 155 0.51 -7.70 -6.18
CA LEU A 155 -0.01 -7.66 -7.53
C LEU A 155 -1.01 -8.81 -7.66
N ASN A 156 -2.27 -8.47 -7.92
CA ASN A 156 -3.37 -9.42 -7.88
C ASN A 156 -3.70 -10.00 -9.27
N VAL A 157 -2.87 -9.69 -10.27
CA VAL A 157 -2.98 -10.22 -11.63
C VAL A 157 -1.62 -10.79 -12.04
N ASP A 158 -1.63 -11.96 -12.64
CA ASP A 158 -0.43 -12.65 -13.12
C ASP A 158 -0.35 -12.70 -14.67
N GLY A 159 -1.22 -11.95 -15.34
CA GLY A 159 -1.33 -11.91 -16.79
C GLY A 159 -2.11 -13.09 -17.39
N ARG A 160 -2.59 -14.02 -16.55
CA ARG A 160 -3.48 -15.09 -17.01
C ARG A 160 -4.92 -14.65 -16.87
N HIS A 161 -5.71 -14.93 -17.89
CA HIS A 161 -7.16 -14.73 -17.87
C HIS A 161 -7.85 -15.96 -18.45
N ALA A 162 -9.04 -16.23 -17.96
CA ALA A 162 -9.90 -17.28 -18.48
C ALA A 162 -11.36 -16.81 -18.35
N TRP A 163 -12.16 -17.17 -19.32
CA TRP A 163 -13.59 -16.85 -19.33
C TRP A 163 -14.41 -18.12 -19.09
N GLU A 164 -15.54 -17.97 -18.40
CA GLU A 164 -16.53 -19.03 -18.25
C GLU A 164 -17.92 -18.47 -18.59
N PRO A 165 -18.65 -19.13 -19.52
CA PRO A 165 -18.23 -20.30 -20.31
C PRO A 165 -17.11 -19.98 -21.29
N ARG A 166 -16.28 -20.98 -21.61
CA ARG A 166 -15.21 -20.83 -22.61
C ARG A 166 -15.78 -20.62 -24.01
N ASP A 167 -15.17 -19.71 -24.76
CA ASP A 167 -15.47 -19.45 -26.15
C ASP A 167 -14.24 -19.76 -27.04
N ALA A 168 -14.50 -20.06 -28.32
CA ALA A 168 -13.45 -20.33 -29.28
C ALA A 168 -12.51 -19.11 -29.48
N ASP A 169 -13.04 -17.91 -29.28
CA ASP A 169 -12.32 -16.64 -29.47
C ASP A 169 -11.50 -16.21 -28.23
N ASP A 170 -11.60 -16.90 -27.10
CA ASP A 170 -10.82 -16.60 -25.89
C ASP A 170 -9.29 -16.65 -26.10
N ALA A 171 -8.84 -17.36 -27.14
CA ALA A 171 -7.43 -17.46 -27.49
C ALA A 171 -6.84 -16.20 -28.15
N PHE A 172 -7.69 -15.23 -28.50
CA PHE A 172 -7.28 -13.99 -29.19
C PHE A 172 -7.24 -12.76 -28.27
N VAL A 173 -7.46 -12.93 -26.97
CA VAL A 173 -7.50 -11.84 -25.96
C VAL A 173 -6.20 -11.78 -25.16
#